data_a81b7a20d636133473cf077cdc3834aa
#
_entry.id   a81b7a20d636133473cf077cdc3834aa
#
_cell.length_a   1.000
_cell.length_b   1.000
_cell.length_c   1.000
_cell.angle_alpha   90.00
_cell.angle_beta   90.00
_cell.angle_gamma   90.00
#
_symmetry.space_group_name_H-M   'P 1'
#
loop_
_entity.id
_entity.type
_entity.pdbx_description
1 polymer ?
#
loop_
_entity_poly.entity_id
_entity_poly.type
_entity_poly.pdbx_seq_one_letter_code
_entity_poly.pdbx_strand_id
1 'polypeptide(L)'
;MELNFLTIADLAEDLQPLRAVLASFERDTHIQLSLRRVSWERAWQTLVLDAMEGKGPHVSQIGSTWGATMAMLDALRAFSSEDVSSLGGAESFLPSTWETVKLANRPQVWAVPWSIYTFVLYYRKDILDKAGMDAETAFATPEAMYDTFTQLSNAGVVPWAFPTLQLYADLVHIASSWARANAGDFMSADGREPLFAKPEASAGLINFFQLFPFIPPSLRGLSVEACTQAFARGDTAVLVGGVEIGSELLESPYASQEMRDNFAVTTLPGIPWIGGDHLVIWKNVLSDPEHEKAALDLVRFLSQKETQVKYFEVENVLPARADAYEELTFPLETTAAAVQTILKTGRPHPPLRLWRRIEAFLDEMLLDIGTSVLRQPALAVSEITERMLAEYEYKLAAVLKG
;
A
#
# COMPACT_ATOMS: atom_id res chain seq x y z
N MET A 1 28.45 -4.20 -20.47
CA MET A 1 28.23 -4.62 -19.06
C MET A 1 26.76 -4.95 -18.90
N GLU A 2 26.43 -5.97 -18.11
CA GLU A 2 25.05 -6.37 -17.79
C GLU A 2 24.76 -6.13 -16.32
N LEU A 3 23.64 -5.49 -16.01
CA LEU A 3 23.20 -5.19 -14.65
C LEU A 3 21.91 -5.95 -14.34
N ASN A 4 21.88 -6.71 -13.27
CA ASN A 4 20.70 -7.45 -12.85
C ASN A 4 19.78 -6.57 -12.02
N PHE A 5 18.54 -6.37 -12.48
CA PHE A 5 17.49 -5.66 -11.78
C PHE A 5 16.32 -6.59 -11.47
N LEU A 6 15.95 -6.69 -10.20
CA LEU A 6 14.76 -7.45 -9.76
C LEU A 6 13.61 -6.49 -9.49
N THR A 7 12.49 -6.71 -10.17
CA THR A 7 11.22 -6.03 -9.92
C THR A 7 10.19 -7.00 -9.34
N ILE A 8 9.29 -6.49 -8.52
CA ILE A 8 8.19 -7.26 -7.94
C ILE A 8 6.93 -6.89 -8.70
N ALA A 9 6.33 -7.87 -9.34
CA ALA A 9 5.10 -7.73 -10.11
C ALA A 9 4.41 -9.08 -10.26
N ASP A 10 3.10 -9.15 -10.22
CA ASP A 10 2.36 -10.37 -10.40
C ASP A 10 2.38 -10.84 -11.85
N LEU A 11 2.09 -12.13 -12.07
CA LEU A 11 2.21 -12.73 -13.41
C LEU A 11 1.24 -12.12 -14.44
N ALA A 12 0.13 -11.57 -13.97
CA ALA A 12 -0.86 -10.89 -14.81
C ALA A 12 -0.44 -9.48 -15.22
N GLU A 13 0.49 -8.85 -14.49
CA GLU A 13 0.94 -7.49 -14.79
C GLU A 13 1.83 -7.47 -16.05
N ASP A 14 1.61 -6.46 -16.90
CA ASP A 14 2.47 -6.23 -18.06
C ASP A 14 3.71 -5.45 -17.64
N LEU A 15 4.89 -5.95 -17.92
CA LEU A 15 6.16 -5.24 -17.67
C LEU A 15 6.62 -4.36 -18.85
N GLN A 16 5.88 -4.31 -19.94
CA GLN A 16 6.28 -3.49 -21.10
C GLN A 16 6.43 -2.00 -20.76
N PRO A 17 5.55 -1.37 -19.96
CA PRO A 17 5.73 0.02 -19.55
C PRO A 17 7.03 0.24 -18.77
N LEU A 18 7.34 -0.60 -17.78
CA LEU A 18 8.62 -0.52 -17.06
C LEU A 18 9.81 -0.73 -18.02
N ARG A 19 9.73 -1.71 -18.93
CA ARG A 19 10.77 -1.94 -19.94
C ARG A 19 10.95 -0.72 -20.87
N ALA A 20 9.87 -0.05 -21.24
CA ALA A 20 9.93 1.16 -22.06
C ALA A 20 10.64 2.32 -21.33
N VAL A 21 10.42 2.44 -20.02
CA VAL A 21 11.16 3.40 -19.18
C VAL A 21 12.65 3.02 -19.11
N LEU A 22 12.96 1.75 -18.82
CA LEU A 22 14.34 1.27 -18.69
C LEU A 22 15.13 1.33 -20.00
N ALA A 23 14.47 1.19 -21.16
CA ALA A 23 15.13 1.26 -22.47
C ALA A 23 15.84 2.62 -22.73
N SER A 24 15.41 3.71 -22.11
CA SER A 24 16.13 4.98 -22.17
C SER A 24 17.45 4.92 -21.40
N PHE A 25 17.46 4.33 -20.22
CA PHE A 25 18.69 4.12 -19.45
C PHE A 25 19.70 3.27 -20.22
N GLU A 26 19.27 2.12 -20.79
CA GLU A 26 20.13 1.24 -21.59
C GLU A 26 20.76 1.95 -22.79
N ARG A 27 19.96 2.78 -23.47
CA ARG A 27 20.39 3.55 -24.65
C ARG A 27 21.43 4.61 -24.30
N ASP A 28 21.19 5.34 -23.19
CA ASP A 28 22.02 6.48 -22.80
C ASP A 28 23.33 6.05 -22.11
N THR A 29 23.33 4.90 -21.43
CA THR A 29 24.49 4.40 -20.67
C THR A 29 25.22 3.26 -21.36
N HIS A 30 24.63 2.61 -22.38
CA HIS A 30 25.10 1.37 -22.99
C HIS A 30 25.24 0.19 -21.99
N ILE A 31 24.52 0.25 -20.85
CA ILE A 31 24.41 -0.83 -19.87
C ILE A 31 23.15 -1.64 -20.20
N GLN A 32 23.30 -2.96 -20.37
CA GLN A 32 22.16 -3.86 -20.57
C GLN A 32 21.54 -4.25 -19.23
N LEU A 33 20.21 -4.27 -19.16
CA LEU A 33 19.48 -4.66 -17.97
C LEU A 33 18.90 -6.07 -18.11
N SER A 34 19.32 -6.96 -17.21
CA SER A 34 18.69 -8.26 -17.04
C SER A 34 17.56 -8.14 -16.01
N LEU A 35 16.34 -8.02 -16.50
CA LEU A 35 15.16 -7.82 -15.65
C LEU A 35 14.61 -9.16 -15.18
N ARG A 36 14.70 -9.41 -13.86
CA ARG A 36 14.10 -10.56 -13.17
C ARG A 36 12.79 -10.12 -12.50
N ARG A 37 11.69 -10.83 -12.80
CA ARG A 37 10.40 -10.62 -12.14
C ARG A 37 10.16 -11.67 -11.07
N VAL A 38 9.61 -11.23 -9.92
CA VAL A 38 9.13 -12.10 -8.84
C VAL A 38 7.75 -11.59 -8.40
N SER A 39 6.78 -12.51 -8.18
CA SER A 39 5.45 -12.11 -7.67
C SER A 39 5.53 -11.66 -6.20
N TRP A 40 4.61 -10.80 -5.78
CA TRP A 40 4.50 -10.32 -4.39
C TRP A 40 4.46 -11.47 -3.38
N GLU A 41 3.72 -12.53 -3.67
CA GLU A 41 3.61 -13.73 -2.83
C GLU A 41 4.97 -14.37 -2.51
N ARG A 42 5.90 -14.37 -3.50
CA ARG A 42 7.21 -15.02 -3.40
C ARG A 42 8.37 -14.06 -3.10
N ALA A 43 8.16 -12.77 -3.29
CA ALA A 43 9.24 -11.79 -3.26
C ALA A 43 10.00 -11.79 -1.94
N TRP A 44 9.29 -11.76 -0.82
CA TRP A 44 9.92 -11.79 0.50
C TRP A 44 10.84 -13.01 0.69
N GLN A 45 10.32 -14.21 0.42
CA GLN A 45 11.11 -15.45 0.58
C GLN A 45 12.30 -15.46 -0.37
N THR A 46 12.12 -15.05 -1.61
CA THR A 46 13.19 -14.98 -2.62
C THR A 46 14.31 -14.05 -2.18
N LEU A 47 13.97 -12.81 -1.76
CA LEU A 47 14.94 -11.82 -1.33
C LEU A 47 15.70 -12.25 -0.06
N VAL A 48 15.03 -12.90 0.90
CA VAL A 48 15.68 -13.42 2.10
C VAL A 48 16.65 -14.55 1.75
N LEU A 49 16.28 -15.46 0.87
CA LEU A 49 17.18 -16.54 0.40
C LEU A 49 18.37 -15.96 -0.37
N ASP A 50 18.14 -15.04 -1.28
CA ASP A 50 19.19 -14.33 -2.02
C ASP A 50 20.17 -13.62 -1.05
N ALA A 51 19.65 -13.00 0.03
CA ALA A 51 20.45 -12.36 1.08
C ALA A 51 21.31 -13.36 1.85
N MET A 52 20.72 -14.48 2.27
CA MET A 52 21.43 -15.54 3.03
C MET A 52 22.52 -16.22 2.20
N GLU A 53 22.32 -16.35 0.89
CA GLU A 53 23.30 -16.95 -0.03
C GLU A 53 24.34 -15.95 -0.55
N GLY A 54 24.17 -14.64 -0.31
CA GLY A 54 25.02 -13.58 -0.86
C GLY A 54 24.94 -13.49 -2.39
N LYS A 55 23.80 -13.86 -2.99
CA LYS A 55 23.56 -13.95 -4.44
C LYS A 55 22.47 -13.02 -4.93
N GLY A 56 22.23 -11.91 -4.25
CA GLY A 56 21.21 -10.94 -4.65
C GLY A 56 21.47 -10.34 -6.03
N PRO A 57 20.46 -9.74 -6.66
CA PRO A 57 20.65 -8.94 -7.88
C PRO A 57 21.56 -7.73 -7.58
N HIS A 58 21.93 -6.95 -8.59
CA HIS A 58 22.67 -5.72 -8.34
C HIS A 58 21.76 -4.64 -7.75
N VAL A 59 20.55 -4.47 -8.29
CA VAL A 59 19.51 -3.57 -7.80
C VAL A 59 18.21 -4.36 -7.65
N SER A 60 17.41 -4.06 -6.64
CA SER A 60 16.05 -4.58 -6.57
C SER A 60 15.05 -3.55 -6.05
N GLN A 61 13.81 -3.73 -6.48
CA GLN A 61 12.62 -3.24 -5.79
C GLN A 61 12.41 -4.04 -4.52
N ILE A 62 11.97 -3.38 -3.46
CA ILE A 62 11.49 -4.01 -2.22
C ILE A 62 10.31 -3.19 -1.68
N GLY A 63 9.39 -3.84 -0.95
CA GLY A 63 8.36 -3.11 -0.22
C GLY A 63 8.97 -2.20 0.86
N SER A 64 8.38 -1.04 1.09
CA SER A 64 8.88 -0.01 2.01
C SER A 64 9.08 -0.49 3.44
N THR A 65 8.35 -1.51 3.87
CA THR A 65 8.46 -2.12 5.20
C THR A 65 9.61 -3.15 5.33
N TRP A 66 10.27 -3.53 4.23
CA TRP A 66 11.25 -4.63 4.21
C TRP A 66 12.69 -4.18 4.39
N GLY A 67 12.98 -2.93 4.07
CA GLY A 67 14.35 -2.38 4.05
C GLY A 67 15.11 -2.60 5.35
N ALA A 68 14.43 -2.40 6.49
CA ALA A 68 15.05 -2.60 7.81
C ALA A 68 15.55 -4.04 8.03
N THR A 69 14.76 -5.05 7.63
CA THR A 69 15.18 -6.45 7.76
C THR A 69 16.32 -6.80 6.80
N MET A 70 16.25 -6.34 5.54
CA MET A 70 17.31 -6.60 4.55
C MET A 70 18.65 -5.97 4.95
N ALA A 71 18.62 -4.75 5.50
CA ALA A 71 19.81 -4.09 6.04
C ALA A 71 20.40 -4.86 7.24
N MET A 72 19.55 -5.45 8.10
CA MET A 72 20.00 -6.25 9.24
C MET A 72 20.59 -7.60 8.83
N LEU A 73 20.18 -8.16 7.68
CA LEU A 73 20.79 -9.37 7.09
C LEU A 73 22.15 -9.07 6.44
N ASP A 74 22.62 -7.81 6.51
CA ASP A 74 23.87 -7.37 5.87
C ASP A 74 23.89 -7.59 4.34
N ALA A 75 22.69 -7.56 3.73
CA ALA A 75 22.51 -7.84 2.31
C ALA A 75 22.66 -6.59 1.43
N LEU A 76 22.50 -5.40 2.01
CA LEU A 76 22.43 -4.15 1.27
C LEU A 76 23.70 -3.31 1.38
N ARG A 77 23.94 -2.53 0.31
CA ARG A 77 24.91 -1.45 0.28
C ARG A 77 24.23 -0.18 0.80
N ALA A 78 24.77 0.44 1.84
CA ALA A 78 24.29 1.72 2.33
C ALA A 78 24.59 2.86 1.34
N PHE A 79 23.69 3.82 1.24
CA PHE A 79 23.92 5.05 0.49
C PHE A 79 24.70 6.05 1.33
N SER A 80 25.79 6.60 0.78
CA SER A 80 26.56 7.67 1.38
C SER A 80 25.80 9.00 1.32
N SER A 81 26.28 10.02 2.03
CA SER A 81 25.75 11.39 1.91
C SER A 81 25.92 11.97 0.51
N GLU A 82 27.01 11.59 -0.19
CA GLU A 82 27.26 11.98 -1.57
C GLU A 82 26.26 11.31 -2.52
N ASP A 83 25.98 10.00 -2.32
CA ASP A 83 24.95 9.30 -3.08
C ASP A 83 23.60 10.00 -2.93
N VAL A 84 23.17 10.25 -1.67
CA VAL A 84 21.90 10.93 -1.39
C VAL A 84 21.85 12.31 -2.02
N SER A 85 22.92 13.09 -1.94
CA SER A 85 22.99 14.39 -2.60
C SER A 85 22.86 14.29 -4.12
N SER A 86 23.42 13.24 -4.72
CA SER A 86 23.32 12.99 -6.17
C SER A 86 21.92 12.60 -6.65
N LEU A 87 21.04 12.17 -5.72
CA LEU A 87 19.62 11.88 -5.95
C LEU A 87 18.73 13.14 -5.79
N GLY A 88 19.32 14.28 -5.49
CA GLY A 88 18.61 15.54 -5.21
C GLY A 88 18.40 15.82 -3.72
N GLY A 89 18.93 14.97 -2.83
CA GLY A 89 18.76 15.10 -1.38
C GLY A 89 17.46 14.50 -0.84
N ALA A 90 17.37 14.40 0.47
CA ALA A 90 16.18 13.88 1.17
C ALA A 90 14.92 14.72 0.90
N GLU A 91 15.10 16.01 0.73
CA GLU A 91 14.06 17.00 0.49
C GLU A 91 13.34 16.85 -0.87
N SER A 92 13.94 16.12 -1.81
CA SER A 92 13.30 15.79 -3.07
C SER A 92 12.20 14.74 -2.96
N PHE A 93 12.20 13.99 -1.86
CA PHE A 93 11.23 12.91 -1.63
C PHE A 93 10.18 13.31 -0.60
N LEU A 94 9.06 12.63 -0.62
CA LEU A 94 8.02 12.83 0.38
C LEU A 94 8.55 12.45 1.78
N PRO A 95 8.37 13.28 2.81
CA PRO A 95 8.89 13.02 4.16
C PRO A 95 8.45 11.66 4.70
N SER A 96 7.18 11.27 4.49
CA SER A 96 6.63 9.99 4.94
C SER A 96 7.36 8.79 4.36
N THR A 97 7.80 8.84 3.09
CA THR A 97 8.55 7.75 2.46
C THR A 97 10.03 7.80 2.84
N TRP A 98 10.61 9.01 3.02
CA TRP A 98 11.99 9.14 3.43
C TRP A 98 12.26 8.65 4.86
N GLU A 99 11.28 8.67 5.72
CA GLU A 99 11.39 8.11 7.08
C GLU A 99 11.60 6.59 7.07
N THR A 100 11.10 5.89 6.04
CA THR A 100 11.13 4.42 5.97
C THR A 100 12.43 3.85 5.36
N VAL A 101 13.31 4.69 4.79
CA VAL A 101 14.58 4.23 4.19
C VAL A 101 15.72 4.05 5.20
N LYS A 102 15.47 4.37 6.46
CA LYS A 102 16.43 4.27 7.56
C LYS A 102 15.99 3.20 8.54
N LEU A 103 16.96 2.69 9.29
CA LEU A 103 16.66 1.92 10.49
C LEU A 103 16.36 2.87 11.65
N ALA A 104 15.42 2.50 12.52
CA ALA A 104 15.15 3.24 13.74
C ALA A 104 16.45 3.48 14.52
N ASN A 105 16.71 4.74 14.87
CA ASN A 105 17.90 5.20 15.61
C ASN A 105 19.25 5.01 14.87
N ARG A 106 19.25 4.87 13.55
CA ARG A 106 20.49 4.83 12.75
C ARG A 106 20.41 5.85 11.60
N PRO A 107 21.47 6.65 11.36
CA PRO A 107 21.47 7.68 10.32
C PRO A 107 21.65 7.11 8.91
N GLN A 108 22.09 5.87 8.78
CA GLN A 108 22.39 5.27 7.48
C GLN A 108 21.12 5.11 6.65
N VAL A 109 21.22 5.50 5.37
CA VAL A 109 20.21 5.29 4.34
C VAL A 109 20.51 3.98 3.62
N TRP A 110 19.52 3.08 3.56
CA TRP A 110 19.68 1.74 2.99
C TRP A 110 18.87 1.52 1.73
N ALA A 111 17.96 2.44 1.43
CA ALA A 111 17.06 2.37 0.29
C ALA A 111 16.79 3.77 -0.25
N VAL A 112 16.23 3.86 -1.44
CA VAL A 112 15.73 5.09 -2.06
C VAL A 112 14.25 4.91 -2.34
N PRO A 113 13.36 5.81 -1.90
CA PRO A 113 11.95 5.71 -2.23
C PRO A 113 11.76 5.78 -3.75
N TRP A 114 10.96 4.86 -4.30
CA TRP A 114 10.73 4.79 -5.74
C TRP A 114 9.30 5.11 -6.11
N SER A 115 8.36 4.43 -5.46
CA SER A 115 6.93 4.62 -5.70
C SER A 115 6.17 4.78 -4.39
N ILE A 116 4.94 5.27 -4.49
CA ILE A 116 3.97 5.31 -3.41
C ILE A 116 2.82 4.38 -3.74
N TYR A 117 2.35 3.69 -2.71
CA TYR A 117 1.10 2.97 -2.71
C TYR A 117 0.25 3.38 -1.52
N THR A 118 -1.05 3.55 -1.76
CA THR A 118 -2.04 3.90 -0.74
C THR A 118 -3.42 3.48 -1.21
N PHE A 119 -4.37 3.43 -0.27
CA PHE A 119 -5.75 3.08 -0.55
C PHE A 119 -6.65 4.30 -0.51
N VAL A 120 -7.63 4.30 -1.41
CA VAL A 120 -8.67 5.31 -1.54
C VAL A 120 -10.04 4.65 -1.53
N LEU A 121 -11.07 5.45 -1.38
CA LEU A 121 -12.46 5.05 -1.45
C LEU A 121 -13.06 5.56 -2.76
N TYR A 122 -13.50 4.64 -3.61
CA TYR A 122 -14.32 4.93 -4.80
C TYR A 122 -15.78 4.88 -4.40
N TYR A 123 -16.58 5.82 -4.88
CA TYR A 123 -18.01 5.86 -4.58
C TYR A 123 -18.84 6.37 -5.75
N ARG A 124 -20.11 6.00 -5.79
CA ARG A 124 -21.10 6.41 -6.77
C ARG A 124 -21.79 7.69 -6.34
N LYS A 125 -21.48 8.82 -6.99
CA LYS A 125 -22.09 10.14 -6.73
C LYS A 125 -23.60 10.09 -6.87
N ASP A 126 -24.09 9.53 -7.98
CA ASP A 126 -25.52 9.45 -8.28
C ASP A 126 -26.34 8.64 -7.27
N ILE A 127 -25.71 7.64 -6.63
CA ILE A 127 -26.33 6.86 -5.55
C ILE A 127 -26.40 7.68 -4.27
N LEU A 128 -25.33 8.38 -3.90
CA LEU A 128 -25.32 9.28 -2.73
C LEU A 128 -26.31 10.44 -2.90
N ASP A 129 -26.31 11.08 -4.06
CA ASP A 129 -27.23 12.18 -4.38
C ASP A 129 -28.70 11.75 -4.26
N LYS A 130 -29.06 10.56 -4.83
CA LYS A 130 -30.42 9.99 -4.69
C LYS A 130 -30.80 9.70 -3.25
N ALA A 131 -29.81 9.37 -2.39
CA ALA A 131 -30.02 9.14 -0.97
C ALA A 131 -29.95 10.43 -0.12
N GLY A 132 -29.70 11.59 -0.75
CA GLY A 132 -29.60 12.89 -0.08
C GLY A 132 -28.35 13.02 0.79
N MET A 133 -27.27 12.31 0.44
CA MET A 133 -26.02 12.29 1.20
C MET A 133 -24.95 13.14 0.52
N ASP A 134 -24.20 13.87 1.33
CA ASP A 134 -23.00 14.58 0.89
C ASP A 134 -21.75 13.73 1.12
N ALA A 135 -20.98 13.52 0.06
CA ALA A 135 -19.78 12.68 0.07
C ALA A 135 -18.69 13.16 1.04
N GLU A 136 -18.57 14.49 1.26
CA GLU A 136 -17.58 15.04 2.20
C GLU A 136 -17.86 14.61 3.64
N THR A 137 -19.13 14.45 4.00
CA THR A 137 -19.55 14.02 5.33
C THR A 137 -19.76 12.53 5.44
N ALA A 138 -20.22 11.88 4.37
CA ALA A 138 -20.57 10.45 4.34
C ALA A 138 -19.40 9.50 4.71
N PHE A 139 -18.17 9.91 4.40
CA PHE A 139 -16.95 9.10 4.60
C PHE A 139 -15.91 9.78 5.48
N ALA A 140 -16.25 10.90 6.15
CA ALA A 140 -15.30 11.68 6.93
C ALA A 140 -14.75 10.95 8.16
N THR A 141 -15.56 10.12 8.78
CA THR A 141 -15.18 9.33 9.97
C THR A 141 -15.65 7.88 9.85
N PRO A 142 -15.07 6.95 10.62
CA PRO A 142 -15.55 5.57 10.70
C PRO A 142 -17.06 5.45 11.00
N GLU A 143 -17.56 6.26 11.90
CA GLU A 143 -18.98 6.29 12.30
C GLU A 143 -19.86 6.78 11.16
N ALA A 144 -19.45 7.88 10.49
CA ALA A 144 -20.18 8.43 9.35
C ALA A 144 -20.29 7.43 8.20
N MET A 145 -19.21 6.67 7.94
CA MET A 145 -19.22 5.61 6.92
C MET A 145 -20.18 4.48 7.30
N TYR A 146 -20.23 4.06 8.57
CA TYR A 146 -21.19 3.07 9.05
C TYR A 146 -22.63 3.53 8.89
N ASP A 147 -22.93 4.78 9.26
CA ASP A 147 -24.26 5.39 9.10
C ASP A 147 -24.65 5.47 7.62
N THR A 148 -23.73 5.86 6.76
CA THR A 148 -23.91 5.87 5.30
C THR A 148 -24.26 4.49 4.77
N PHE A 149 -23.50 3.45 5.17
CA PHE A 149 -23.79 2.07 4.75
C PHE A 149 -25.13 1.57 5.25
N THR A 150 -25.51 1.95 6.47
CA THR A 150 -26.85 1.64 7.04
C THR A 150 -27.97 2.26 6.20
N GLN A 151 -27.83 3.56 5.83
CA GLN A 151 -28.83 4.26 5.02
C GLN A 151 -28.92 3.67 3.60
N LEU A 152 -27.80 3.38 2.94
CA LEU A 152 -27.76 2.74 1.63
C LEU A 152 -28.43 1.36 1.68
N SER A 153 -28.10 0.54 2.67
CA SER A 153 -28.71 -0.78 2.85
C SER A 153 -30.22 -0.70 3.06
N ASN A 154 -30.71 0.25 3.86
CA ASN A 154 -32.14 0.48 4.07
C ASN A 154 -32.85 0.95 2.80
N ALA A 155 -32.14 1.62 1.89
CA ALA A 155 -32.65 1.99 0.55
C ALA A 155 -32.57 0.84 -0.47
N GLY A 156 -32.12 -0.35 -0.06
CA GLY A 156 -31.99 -1.52 -0.95
C GLY A 156 -30.75 -1.50 -1.84
N VAL A 157 -29.78 -0.62 -1.54
CA VAL A 157 -28.50 -0.54 -2.23
C VAL A 157 -27.48 -1.40 -1.48
N VAL A 158 -26.69 -2.21 -2.20
CA VAL A 158 -25.55 -2.92 -1.62
C VAL A 158 -24.42 -1.90 -1.41
N PRO A 159 -24.03 -1.62 -0.14
CA PRO A 159 -23.04 -0.57 0.11
C PRO A 159 -21.69 -0.87 -0.53
N TRP A 160 -21.14 -2.07 -0.32
CA TRP A 160 -19.82 -2.40 -0.85
C TRP A 160 -19.61 -3.89 -1.12
N ALA A 161 -18.59 -4.19 -1.92
CA ALA A 161 -17.88 -5.46 -1.94
C ALA A 161 -16.49 -5.26 -1.33
N PHE A 162 -16.02 -6.25 -0.57
CA PHE A 162 -14.68 -6.23 0.01
C PHE A 162 -14.03 -7.59 -0.20
N PRO A 163 -12.73 -7.66 -0.53
CA PRO A 163 -12.03 -8.92 -0.78
C PRO A 163 -12.03 -9.80 0.48
N THR A 164 -12.64 -10.98 0.38
CA THR A 164 -12.77 -11.94 1.49
C THR A 164 -12.33 -13.34 1.11
N LEU A 165 -11.74 -13.51 -0.10
CA LEU A 165 -11.37 -14.84 -0.64
C LEU A 165 -10.17 -15.47 0.06
N GLN A 166 -9.18 -14.69 0.39
CA GLN A 166 -7.92 -15.13 1.01
C GLN A 166 -7.34 -14.06 1.91
N LEU A 167 -6.27 -14.41 2.62
CA LEU A 167 -5.36 -13.44 3.24
C LEU A 167 -5.03 -12.33 2.23
N TYR A 168 -5.77 -11.25 2.35
CA TYR A 168 -5.49 -10.05 1.59
C TYR A 168 -4.31 -9.38 2.27
N ALA A 169 -3.14 -9.45 1.65
CA ALA A 169 -1.87 -8.98 2.22
C ALA A 169 -1.88 -7.48 2.60
N ASP A 170 -2.89 -6.74 2.12
CA ASP A 170 -3.03 -5.31 2.37
C ASP A 170 -4.08 -4.99 3.45
N LEU A 171 -4.62 -6.01 4.14
CA LEU A 171 -5.69 -5.79 5.11
C LEU A 171 -5.24 -4.90 6.27
N VAL A 172 -4.00 -5.09 6.76
CA VAL A 172 -3.40 -4.23 7.78
C VAL A 172 -3.25 -2.78 7.29
N HIS A 173 -2.92 -2.57 6.02
CA HIS A 173 -2.75 -1.25 5.43
C HIS A 173 -4.08 -0.50 5.34
N ILE A 174 -5.14 -1.18 4.87
CA ILE A 174 -6.50 -0.61 4.81
C ILE A 174 -7.02 -0.32 6.21
N ALA A 175 -6.98 -1.30 7.12
CA ALA A 175 -7.49 -1.17 8.48
C ALA A 175 -6.72 -0.13 9.32
N SER A 176 -5.48 0.22 8.92
CA SER A 176 -4.69 1.28 9.56
C SER A 176 -5.44 2.60 9.62
N SER A 177 -6.23 2.92 8.59
CA SER A 177 -6.99 4.17 8.55
C SER A 177 -7.98 4.25 9.71
N TRP A 178 -8.72 3.18 9.95
CA TRP A 178 -9.65 3.07 11.06
C TRP A 178 -8.96 2.99 12.42
N ALA A 179 -7.91 2.17 12.54
CA ALA A 179 -7.16 2.04 13.79
C ALA A 179 -6.56 3.39 14.26
N ARG A 180 -6.22 4.27 13.31
CA ARG A 180 -5.62 5.59 13.56
C ARG A 180 -6.63 6.73 13.68
N ALA A 181 -7.91 6.49 13.47
CA ALA A 181 -8.94 7.55 13.47
C ALA A 181 -9.02 8.29 14.82
N ASN A 182 -8.79 7.60 15.94
CA ASN A 182 -8.86 8.15 17.29
C ASN A 182 -7.48 8.21 17.96
N ALA A 183 -6.44 8.58 17.20
CA ALA A 183 -5.04 8.61 17.63
C ALA A 183 -4.47 7.26 18.09
N GLY A 184 -5.10 6.14 17.70
CA GLY A 184 -4.58 4.78 17.90
C GLY A 184 -3.51 4.42 16.86
N ASP A 185 -2.96 3.22 16.98
CA ASP A 185 -2.13 2.54 15.97
C ASP A 185 -2.09 1.03 16.29
N PHE A 186 -1.48 0.24 15.42
CA PHE A 186 -1.28 -1.19 15.67
C PHE A 186 -0.16 -1.45 16.68
N MET A 187 0.92 -0.66 16.63
CA MET A 187 2.13 -0.86 17.44
C MET A 187 2.66 0.47 17.95
N SER A 188 3.37 0.42 19.08
CA SER A 188 4.21 1.53 19.53
C SER A 188 5.31 1.83 18.50
N ALA A 189 5.78 3.08 18.44
CA ALA A 189 6.80 3.52 17.49
C ALA A 189 8.13 2.74 17.59
N ASP A 190 8.43 2.19 18.76
CA ASP A 190 9.61 1.36 19.01
C ASP A 190 9.37 -0.15 18.75
N GLY A 191 8.13 -0.52 18.41
CA GLY A 191 7.73 -1.89 18.09
C GLY A 191 7.66 -2.86 19.27
N ARG A 192 7.65 -2.34 20.50
CA ARG A 192 7.71 -3.18 21.71
C ARG A 192 6.35 -3.51 22.30
N GLU A 193 5.34 -2.67 22.03
CA GLU A 193 4.02 -2.80 22.62
C GLU A 193 2.96 -2.86 21.52
N PRO A 194 2.10 -3.91 21.51
CA PRO A 194 0.89 -3.90 20.70
C PRO A 194 -0.09 -2.84 21.22
N LEU A 195 -0.67 -2.04 20.31
CA LEU A 195 -1.61 -0.97 20.66
C LEU A 195 -3.02 -1.22 20.11
N PHE A 196 -3.19 -2.20 19.23
CA PHE A 196 -4.45 -2.44 18.53
C PHE A 196 -5.62 -2.84 19.44
N ALA A 197 -5.36 -3.36 20.64
CA ALA A 197 -6.40 -3.66 21.64
C ALA A 197 -6.65 -2.50 22.61
N LYS A 198 -5.88 -1.41 22.54
CA LYS A 198 -6.13 -0.20 23.34
C LYS A 198 -7.39 0.51 22.84
N PRO A 199 -8.14 1.22 23.71
CA PRO A 199 -9.40 1.86 23.35
C PRO A 199 -9.32 2.73 22.09
N GLU A 200 -8.23 3.46 21.90
CA GLU A 200 -8.03 4.37 20.78
C GLU A 200 -7.99 3.64 19.42
N ALA A 201 -7.34 2.50 19.34
CA ALA A 201 -7.25 1.70 18.12
C ALA A 201 -8.44 0.73 17.99
N SER A 202 -8.84 0.07 19.08
CA SER A 202 -9.91 -0.94 19.06
C SER A 202 -11.26 -0.36 18.65
N ALA A 203 -11.59 0.87 19.07
CA ALA A 203 -12.81 1.54 18.64
C ALA A 203 -12.88 1.68 17.11
N GLY A 204 -11.80 2.12 16.48
CA GLY A 204 -11.72 2.22 15.02
C GLY A 204 -11.81 0.85 14.35
N LEU A 205 -11.12 -0.16 14.86
CA LEU A 205 -11.18 -1.52 14.31
C LEU A 205 -12.57 -2.16 14.45
N ILE A 206 -13.28 -1.89 15.54
CA ILE A 206 -14.69 -2.29 15.69
C ILE A 206 -15.54 -1.67 14.58
N ASN A 207 -15.39 -0.35 14.33
CA ASN A 207 -16.11 0.34 13.25
C ASN A 207 -15.76 -0.26 11.87
N PHE A 208 -14.52 -0.62 11.63
CA PHE A 208 -14.12 -1.30 10.39
C PHE A 208 -14.87 -2.62 10.21
N PHE A 209 -14.88 -3.48 11.23
CA PHE A 209 -15.55 -4.78 11.14
C PHE A 209 -17.08 -4.67 11.16
N GLN A 210 -17.65 -3.59 11.69
CA GLN A 210 -19.09 -3.32 11.57
C GLN A 210 -19.55 -3.10 10.14
N LEU A 211 -18.65 -2.84 9.19
CA LEU A 211 -18.95 -2.76 7.76
C LEU A 211 -19.11 -4.13 7.09
N PHE A 212 -18.54 -5.20 7.66
CA PHE A 212 -18.54 -6.53 7.06
C PHE A 212 -19.94 -7.15 6.90
N PRO A 213 -20.89 -7.01 7.86
CA PRO A 213 -22.26 -7.50 7.67
C PRO A 213 -22.99 -6.92 6.45
N PHE A 214 -22.56 -5.76 5.93
CA PHE A 214 -23.11 -5.16 4.70
C PHE A 214 -22.65 -5.89 3.42
N ILE A 215 -21.70 -6.82 3.50
CA ILE A 215 -21.29 -7.66 2.38
C ILE A 215 -22.32 -8.79 2.22
N PRO A 216 -23.15 -8.78 1.16
CA PRO A 216 -24.15 -9.82 0.98
C PRO A 216 -23.47 -11.16 0.69
N PRO A 217 -24.14 -12.30 1.01
CA PRO A 217 -23.55 -13.63 0.79
C PRO A 217 -23.06 -13.87 -0.64
N SER A 218 -23.71 -13.27 -1.66
CA SER A 218 -23.32 -13.36 -3.06
C SER A 218 -22.00 -12.66 -3.43
N LEU A 219 -21.54 -11.74 -2.59
CA LEU A 219 -20.27 -10.99 -2.79
C LEU A 219 -19.18 -11.40 -1.78
N ARG A 220 -19.41 -12.48 -1.01
CA ARG A 220 -18.38 -13.05 -0.13
C ARG A 220 -17.47 -13.98 -0.91
N GLY A 221 -16.21 -14.05 -0.52
CA GLY A 221 -15.21 -14.87 -1.22
C GLY A 221 -14.76 -14.30 -2.56
N LEU A 222 -14.89 -13.00 -2.78
CA LEU A 222 -14.37 -12.33 -3.96
C LEU A 222 -12.90 -11.94 -3.80
N SER A 223 -12.16 -11.95 -4.91
CA SER A 223 -10.84 -11.34 -5.05
C SER A 223 -10.95 -9.81 -5.18
N VAL A 224 -9.82 -9.10 -5.12
CA VAL A 224 -9.75 -7.65 -5.39
C VAL A 224 -10.34 -7.34 -6.78
N GLU A 225 -9.87 -8.04 -7.80
CA GLU A 225 -10.36 -7.88 -9.17
C GLU A 225 -11.88 -8.10 -9.30
N ALA A 226 -12.41 -9.15 -8.65
CA ALA A 226 -13.84 -9.42 -8.68
C ALA A 226 -14.67 -8.35 -7.96
N CYS A 227 -14.14 -7.74 -6.87
CA CYS A 227 -14.76 -6.61 -6.21
C CYS A 227 -14.75 -5.35 -7.10
N THR A 228 -13.63 -5.09 -7.79
CA THR A 228 -13.51 -4.00 -8.78
C THR A 228 -14.51 -4.16 -9.91
N GLN A 229 -14.65 -5.38 -10.44
CA GLN A 229 -15.65 -5.69 -11.47
C GLN A 229 -17.09 -5.53 -10.96
N ALA A 230 -17.39 -5.90 -9.71
CA ALA A 230 -18.71 -5.70 -9.11
C ALA A 230 -19.06 -4.21 -9.03
N PHE A 231 -18.12 -3.38 -8.59
CA PHE A 231 -18.29 -1.92 -8.58
C PHE A 231 -18.47 -1.36 -10.01
N ALA A 232 -17.64 -1.81 -10.96
CA ALA A 232 -17.73 -1.40 -12.36
C ALA A 232 -19.11 -1.72 -13.00
N ARG A 233 -19.72 -2.85 -12.65
CA ARG A 233 -21.08 -3.20 -13.08
C ARG A 233 -22.18 -2.40 -12.38
N GLY A 234 -21.85 -1.67 -11.31
CA GLY A 234 -22.82 -0.96 -10.48
C GLY A 234 -23.52 -1.86 -9.44
N ASP A 235 -22.95 -3.03 -9.14
CA ASP A 235 -23.50 -3.96 -8.14
C ASP A 235 -23.35 -3.41 -6.72
N THR A 236 -22.42 -2.45 -6.49
CA THR A 236 -22.14 -1.82 -5.20
C THR A 236 -21.97 -0.32 -5.33
N ALA A 237 -22.21 0.42 -4.23
CA ALA A 237 -22.07 1.87 -4.17
C ALA A 237 -20.65 2.33 -3.88
N VAL A 238 -19.84 1.51 -3.20
CA VAL A 238 -18.51 1.84 -2.70
C VAL A 238 -17.54 0.71 -3.00
N LEU A 239 -16.27 1.07 -3.29
CA LEU A 239 -15.13 0.18 -3.42
C LEU A 239 -13.93 0.78 -2.70
N VAL A 240 -13.14 -0.06 -2.01
CA VAL A 240 -11.82 0.31 -1.48
C VAL A 240 -10.76 -0.32 -2.37
N GLY A 241 -9.77 0.48 -2.78
CA GLY A 241 -8.69 -0.01 -3.62
C GLY A 241 -7.56 0.98 -3.78
N GLY A 242 -6.52 0.62 -4.50
CA GLY A 242 -5.41 1.50 -4.84
C GLY A 242 -5.82 2.62 -5.79
N VAL A 243 -4.95 3.63 -5.92
CA VAL A 243 -5.23 4.81 -6.77
C VAL A 243 -5.30 4.43 -8.26
N GLU A 244 -4.56 3.42 -8.68
CA GLU A 244 -4.50 2.89 -10.05
C GLU A 244 -5.85 2.36 -10.56
N ILE A 245 -6.68 1.84 -9.67
CA ILE A 245 -8.02 1.30 -10.01
C ILE A 245 -8.92 2.35 -10.70
N GLY A 246 -8.69 3.64 -10.44
CA GLY A 246 -9.44 4.72 -11.10
C GLY A 246 -9.34 4.68 -12.63
N SER A 247 -8.15 4.44 -13.16
CA SER A 247 -7.93 4.28 -14.61
C SER A 247 -8.53 2.96 -15.12
N GLU A 248 -8.37 1.88 -14.38
CA GLU A 248 -9.00 0.59 -14.72
C GLU A 248 -10.52 0.68 -14.82
N LEU A 249 -11.18 1.42 -13.92
CA LEU A 249 -12.62 1.64 -13.94
C LEU A 249 -13.08 2.43 -15.17
N LEU A 250 -12.31 3.43 -15.60
CA LEU A 250 -12.59 4.23 -16.78
C LEU A 250 -12.48 3.39 -18.06
N GLU A 251 -11.58 2.43 -18.11
CA GLU A 251 -11.32 1.56 -19.25
C GLU A 251 -12.09 0.22 -19.19
N SER A 252 -12.70 -0.09 -18.04
CA SER A 252 -13.34 -1.38 -17.79
C SER A 252 -14.45 -1.68 -18.79
N PRO A 253 -14.43 -2.87 -19.44
CA PRO A 253 -15.52 -3.30 -20.30
C PRO A 253 -16.83 -3.56 -19.55
N TYR A 254 -16.78 -3.68 -18.24
CA TYR A 254 -17.95 -3.89 -17.38
C TYR A 254 -18.64 -2.58 -16.96
N ALA A 255 -17.96 -1.44 -17.08
CA ALA A 255 -18.49 -0.14 -16.68
C ALA A 255 -19.39 0.44 -17.79
N SER A 256 -20.61 0.83 -17.42
CA SER A 256 -21.46 1.64 -18.29
C SER A 256 -20.95 3.08 -18.37
N GLN A 257 -21.41 3.86 -19.37
CA GLN A 257 -21.09 5.28 -19.44
C GLN A 257 -21.60 6.02 -18.19
N GLU A 258 -22.81 5.69 -17.72
CA GLU A 258 -23.38 6.27 -16.48
C GLU A 258 -22.47 6.00 -15.27
N MET A 259 -21.90 4.80 -15.17
CA MET A 259 -20.95 4.47 -14.09
C MET A 259 -19.69 5.33 -14.20
N ARG A 260 -19.09 5.42 -15.40
CA ARG A 260 -17.87 6.22 -15.63
C ARG A 260 -18.05 7.70 -15.29
N ASP A 261 -19.23 8.26 -15.61
CA ASP A 261 -19.55 9.67 -15.38
C ASP A 261 -19.88 9.98 -13.91
N ASN A 262 -20.24 8.95 -13.14
CA ASN A 262 -20.80 9.11 -11.80
C ASN A 262 -19.98 8.48 -10.67
N PHE A 263 -18.79 7.95 -10.89
CA PHE A 263 -17.94 7.61 -9.75
C PHE A 263 -16.98 8.75 -9.40
N ALA A 264 -16.57 8.77 -8.16
CA ALA A 264 -15.59 9.71 -7.63
C ALA A 264 -14.72 9.02 -6.58
N VAL A 265 -13.70 9.73 -6.12
CA VAL A 265 -12.68 9.22 -5.20
C VAL A 265 -12.59 10.11 -3.97
N THR A 266 -12.44 9.52 -2.79
CA THR A 266 -12.11 10.21 -1.55
C THR A 266 -11.13 9.39 -0.71
N THR A 267 -10.64 9.94 0.39
CA THR A 267 -9.76 9.22 1.32
C THR A 267 -10.57 8.20 2.13
N LEU A 268 -9.88 7.17 2.64
CA LEU A 268 -10.44 6.34 3.70
C LEU A 268 -10.68 7.17 4.96
N PRO A 269 -11.67 6.82 5.81
CA PRO A 269 -11.92 7.53 7.06
C PRO A 269 -10.73 7.39 8.03
N GLY A 270 -10.36 8.47 8.71
CA GLY A 270 -9.24 8.49 9.66
C GLY A 270 -7.90 8.87 9.00
N ILE A 271 -6.80 8.22 9.38
CA ILE A 271 -5.46 8.52 8.87
C ILE A 271 -5.00 7.43 7.93
N PRO A 272 -4.96 7.67 6.61
CA PRO A 272 -4.59 6.65 5.63
C PRO A 272 -3.16 6.14 5.82
N TRP A 273 -2.95 4.87 5.50
CA TRP A 273 -1.60 4.36 5.32
C TRP A 273 -1.01 4.89 4.02
N ILE A 274 0.28 5.20 4.07
CA ILE A 274 1.10 5.50 2.91
C ILE A 274 2.35 4.63 2.96
N GLY A 275 2.59 3.89 1.90
CA GLY A 275 3.73 3.02 1.74
C GLY A 275 4.23 3.06 0.30
N GLY A 276 4.59 1.94 -0.24
CA GLY A 276 5.05 1.79 -1.62
C GLY A 276 6.35 1.01 -1.70
N ASP A 277 7.16 1.33 -2.70
CA ASP A 277 8.36 0.58 -3.00
C ASP A 277 9.62 1.41 -2.88
N HIS A 278 10.67 0.72 -2.51
CA HIS A 278 12.02 1.25 -2.45
C HIS A 278 12.93 0.55 -3.46
N LEU A 279 13.93 1.27 -3.93
CA LEU A 279 15.09 0.72 -4.63
C LEU A 279 16.23 0.48 -3.65
N VAL A 280 16.83 -0.68 -3.72
CA VAL A 280 18.02 -1.03 -2.93
C VAL A 280 19.14 -1.53 -3.82
N ILE A 281 20.38 -1.24 -3.41
CA ILE A 281 21.59 -1.79 -4.03
C ILE A 281 22.10 -2.92 -3.13
N TRP A 282 22.36 -4.07 -3.71
CA TRP A 282 22.84 -5.23 -3.00
C TRP A 282 24.35 -5.16 -2.74
N LYS A 283 24.80 -5.70 -1.61
CA LYS A 283 26.18 -5.60 -1.16
C LYS A 283 27.19 -6.31 -2.06
N ASN A 284 26.75 -7.31 -2.84
CA ASN A 284 27.59 -8.05 -3.77
C ASN A 284 28.23 -7.15 -4.86
N VAL A 285 27.63 -5.99 -5.19
CA VAL A 285 28.23 -5.04 -6.16
C VAL A 285 29.55 -4.44 -5.66
N LEU A 286 29.79 -4.43 -4.33
CA LEU A 286 31.01 -3.85 -3.75
C LEU A 286 32.30 -4.58 -4.16
N SER A 287 32.18 -5.80 -4.70
CA SER A 287 33.33 -6.54 -5.25
C SER A 287 33.77 -6.04 -6.64
N ASP A 288 32.96 -5.22 -7.31
CA ASP A 288 33.21 -4.69 -8.64
C ASP A 288 32.79 -3.21 -8.73
N PRO A 289 33.75 -2.26 -8.75
CA PRO A 289 33.45 -0.82 -8.79
C PRO A 289 32.63 -0.38 -10.02
N GLU A 290 32.73 -1.07 -11.15
CA GLU A 290 31.95 -0.75 -12.35
C GLU A 290 30.47 -1.11 -12.14
N HIS A 291 30.19 -2.28 -11.55
CA HIS A 291 28.83 -2.68 -11.20
C HIS A 291 28.25 -1.80 -10.09
N GLU A 292 29.04 -1.42 -9.06
CA GLU A 292 28.59 -0.50 -8.03
C GLU A 292 28.16 0.85 -8.62
N LYS A 293 29.00 1.41 -9.50
CA LYS A 293 28.68 2.67 -10.19
C LYS A 293 27.43 2.53 -11.05
N ALA A 294 27.32 1.46 -11.83
CA ALA A 294 26.18 1.22 -12.70
C ALA A 294 24.87 1.02 -11.90
N ALA A 295 24.93 0.34 -10.75
CA ALA A 295 23.79 0.18 -9.87
C ALA A 295 23.30 1.52 -9.30
N LEU A 296 24.24 2.38 -8.90
CA LEU A 296 23.91 3.73 -8.42
C LEU A 296 23.34 4.60 -9.55
N ASP A 297 23.88 4.51 -10.76
CA ASP A 297 23.38 5.23 -11.93
C ASP A 297 21.94 4.78 -12.29
N LEU A 298 21.62 3.47 -12.17
CA LEU A 298 20.25 2.98 -12.37
C LEU A 298 19.30 3.51 -11.29
N VAL A 299 19.69 3.46 -10.01
CA VAL A 299 18.86 4.00 -8.93
C VAL A 299 18.64 5.49 -9.12
N ARG A 300 19.69 6.22 -9.51
CA ARG A 300 19.60 7.66 -9.81
C ARG A 300 18.63 7.93 -10.95
N PHE A 301 18.72 7.18 -12.05
CA PHE A 301 17.82 7.29 -13.19
C PHE A 301 16.35 7.03 -12.80
N LEU A 302 16.08 5.95 -12.09
CA LEU A 302 14.73 5.59 -11.66
C LEU A 302 14.15 6.57 -10.62
N SER A 303 15.02 7.31 -9.92
CA SER A 303 14.63 8.31 -8.92
C SER A 303 14.56 9.74 -9.49
N GLN A 304 14.83 9.95 -10.79
CA GLN A 304 14.66 11.27 -11.42
C GLN A 304 13.18 11.63 -11.51
N LYS A 305 12.89 12.93 -11.39
CA LYS A 305 11.53 13.47 -11.50
C LYS A 305 10.86 13.05 -12.81
N GLU A 306 11.55 13.28 -13.91
CA GLU A 306 11.07 13.00 -15.26
C GLU A 306 10.78 11.51 -15.47
N THR A 307 11.61 10.64 -14.87
CA THR A 307 11.43 9.20 -14.96
C THR A 307 10.20 8.74 -14.15
N GLN A 308 10.01 9.29 -12.94
CA GLN A 308 8.87 8.94 -12.11
C GLN A 308 7.56 9.52 -12.67
N VAL A 309 7.57 10.73 -13.24
CA VAL A 309 6.41 11.30 -13.95
C VAL A 309 6.02 10.41 -15.13
N LYS A 310 7.00 10.03 -15.95
CA LYS A 310 6.76 9.14 -17.08
C LYS A 310 6.24 7.77 -16.65
N TYR A 311 6.72 7.23 -15.53
CA TYR A 311 6.24 5.95 -15.01
C TYR A 311 4.79 6.05 -14.51
N PHE A 312 4.42 7.17 -13.88
CA PHE A 312 3.03 7.46 -13.54
C PHE A 312 2.13 7.53 -14.79
N GLU A 313 2.57 8.21 -15.85
CA GLU A 313 1.78 8.34 -17.09
C GLU A 313 1.45 7.00 -17.76
N VAL A 314 2.31 5.99 -17.58
CA VAL A 314 2.14 4.69 -18.25
C VAL A 314 1.58 3.58 -17.34
N GLU A 315 1.74 3.70 -16.02
CA GLU A 315 1.38 2.67 -15.04
C GLU A 315 0.47 3.17 -13.91
N ASN A 316 0.21 4.47 -13.84
CA ASN A 316 -0.49 5.11 -12.72
C ASN A 316 0.19 4.88 -11.34
N VAL A 317 1.48 4.55 -11.32
CA VAL A 317 2.26 4.36 -10.11
C VAL A 317 2.65 5.72 -9.54
N LEU A 318 2.18 6.05 -8.35
CA LEU A 318 2.45 7.35 -7.72
C LEU A 318 3.94 7.55 -7.44
N PRO A 319 4.53 8.70 -7.80
CA PRO A 319 5.92 9.03 -7.52
C PRO A 319 6.22 9.13 -6.03
N ALA A 320 7.42 8.69 -5.62
CA ALA A 320 7.94 8.98 -4.28
C ALA A 320 8.55 10.38 -4.17
N ARG A 321 8.82 11.04 -5.30
CA ARG A 321 9.32 12.41 -5.36
C ARG A 321 8.22 13.43 -5.11
N ALA A 322 8.48 14.36 -4.19
CA ALA A 322 7.53 15.42 -3.85
C ALA A 322 7.32 16.42 -5.02
N ASP A 323 8.41 16.74 -5.73
CA ASP A 323 8.41 17.69 -6.84
C ASP A 323 7.77 17.15 -8.14
N ALA A 324 7.49 15.86 -8.22
CA ALA A 324 6.83 15.26 -9.37
C ALA A 324 5.33 15.59 -9.44
N TYR A 325 4.69 15.81 -8.30
CA TYR A 325 3.22 15.96 -8.22
C TYR A 325 2.66 17.21 -8.91
N GLU A 326 3.51 18.22 -9.16
CA GLU A 326 3.13 19.40 -9.93
C GLU A 326 2.91 19.11 -11.43
N GLU A 327 3.46 18.01 -11.94
CA GLU A 327 3.38 17.61 -13.33
C GLU A 327 2.36 16.50 -13.60
N LEU A 328 1.82 15.87 -12.53
CA LEU A 328 0.88 14.76 -12.71
C LEU A 328 -0.49 15.23 -13.16
N THR A 329 -1.05 14.50 -14.12
CA THR A 329 -2.44 14.68 -14.55
C THR A 329 -3.26 13.46 -14.15
N PHE A 330 -4.12 13.62 -13.16
CA PHE A 330 -5.01 12.55 -12.72
C PHE A 330 -6.27 12.49 -13.61
N PRO A 331 -6.80 11.29 -13.88
CA PRO A 331 -7.99 11.14 -14.72
C PRO A 331 -9.26 11.76 -14.09
N LEU A 332 -9.28 11.93 -12.77
CA LEU A 332 -10.35 12.57 -12.03
C LEU A 332 -9.79 13.62 -11.07
N GLU A 333 -10.44 14.78 -11.00
CA GLU A 333 -10.10 15.84 -10.03
C GLU A 333 -10.19 15.33 -8.58
N THR A 334 -11.18 14.49 -8.30
CA THR A 334 -11.37 13.89 -6.98
C THR A 334 -10.23 12.96 -6.58
N THR A 335 -9.62 12.26 -7.54
CA THR A 335 -8.40 11.46 -7.29
C THR A 335 -7.23 12.38 -6.89
N ALA A 336 -7.02 13.48 -7.62
CA ALA A 336 -6.00 14.45 -7.29
C ALA A 336 -6.18 15.02 -5.87
N ALA A 337 -7.40 15.38 -5.51
CA ALA A 337 -7.74 15.92 -4.18
C ALA A 337 -7.50 14.90 -3.06
N ALA A 338 -7.92 13.62 -3.28
CA ALA A 338 -7.69 12.54 -2.33
C ALA A 338 -6.19 12.27 -2.12
N VAL A 339 -5.42 12.17 -3.22
CA VAL A 339 -3.96 11.98 -3.18
C VAL A 339 -3.30 13.13 -2.44
N GLN A 340 -3.61 14.39 -2.75
CA GLN A 340 -3.05 15.54 -2.03
C GLN A 340 -3.33 15.51 -0.52
N THR A 341 -4.52 15.05 -0.12
CA THR A 341 -4.86 14.87 1.29
C THR A 341 -4.02 13.78 1.93
N ILE A 342 -3.88 12.63 1.27
CA ILE A 342 -3.08 11.49 1.74
C ILE A 342 -1.61 11.87 1.89
N LEU A 343 -1.04 12.62 0.94
CA LEU A 343 0.35 13.08 1.02
C LEU A 343 0.62 13.97 2.23
N LYS A 344 -0.39 14.71 2.70
CA LYS A 344 -0.29 15.59 3.87
C LYS A 344 -0.54 14.88 5.19
N THR A 345 -1.45 13.91 5.21
CA THR A 345 -1.98 13.30 6.45
C THR A 345 -1.58 11.84 6.64
N GLY A 346 -1.28 11.13 5.53
CA GLY A 346 -0.97 9.72 5.54
C GLY A 346 0.28 9.39 6.35
N ARG A 347 0.27 8.22 6.98
CA ARG A 347 1.37 7.75 7.83
C ARG A 347 1.87 6.39 7.36
N PRO A 348 3.20 6.20 7.25
CA PRO A 348 3.77 4.88 6.99
C PRO A 348 3.66 3.98 8.23
N HIS A 349 3.95 2.71 8.05
CA HIS A 349 4.29 1.85 9.17
C HIS A 349 5.71 2.15 9.65
N PRO A 350 6.00 1.98 10.96
CA PRO A 350 7.32 2.27 11.48
C PRO A 350 8.37 1.30 10.89
N PRO A 351 9.59 1.78 10.56
CA PRO A 351 10.66 0.97 9.97
C PRO A 351 11.32 0.06 11.02
N LEU A 352 10.55 -0.88 11.53
CA LEU A 352 10.98 -1.80 12.58
C LEU A 352 11.63 -3.06 11.98
N ARG A 353 12.67 -3.55 12.65
CA ARG A 353 13.39 -4.77 12.27
C ARG A 353 12.48 -5.99 12.08
N LEU A 354 11.46 -6.13 12.92
CA LEU A 354 10.53 -7.27 12.89
C LEU A 354 9.20 -6.93 12.20
N TRP A 355 9.09 -5.77 11.52
CA TRP A 355 7.80 -5.33 10.99
C TRP A 355 7.15 -6.39 10.11
N ARG A 356 7.87 -7.01 9.18
CA ARG A 356 7.28 -8.03 8.29
C ARG A 356 6.65 -9.21 9.05
N ARG A 357 7.21 -9.58 10.20
CA ARG A 357 6.63 -10.63 11.07
C ARG A 357 5.40 -10.10 11.82
N ILE A 358 5.46 -8.87 12.29
CA ILE A 358 4.33 -8.19 12.94
C ILE A 358 3.19 -8.03 11.95
N GLU A 359 3.48 -7.55 10.75
CA GLU A 359 2.53 -7.36 9.65
C GLU A 359 1.79 -8.66 9.30
N ALA A 360 2.50 -9.76 9.10
CA ALA A 360 1.87 -11.06 8.84
C ALA A 360 0.97 -11.54 9.99
N PHE A 361 1.37 -11.26 11.23
CA PHE A 361 0.56 -11.56 12.41
C PHE A 361 -0.72 -10.69 12.48
N LEU A 362 -0.60 -9.41 12.13
CA LEU A 362 -1.74 -8.49 12.10
C LEU A 362 -2.71 -8.85 10.96
N ASP A 363 -2.21 -9.23 9.79
CA ASP A 363 -3.05 -9.69 8.69
C ASP A 363 -3.83 -10.96 9.07
N GLU A 364 -3.18 -11.94 9.72
CA GLU A 364 -3.84 -13.13 10.24
C GLU A 364 -4.94 -12.76 11.25
N MET A 365 -4.63 -11.88 12.19
CA MET A 365 -5.60 -11.38 13.18
C MET A 365 -6.83 -10.74 12.52
N LEU A 366 -6.61 -9.81 11.62
CA LEU A 366 -7.68 -9.07 10.94
C LEU A 366 -8.55 -10.00 10.07
N LEU A 367 -7.92 -10.97 9.39
CA LEU A 367 -8.63 -11.99 8.63
C LEU A 367 -9.50 -12.86 9.52
N ASP A 368 -8.96 -13.32 10.64
CA ASP A 368 -9.69 -14.17 11.59
C ASP A 368 -10.89 -13.43 12.18
N ILE A 369 -10.74 -12.15 12.54
CA ILE A 369 -11.84 -11.33 13.03
C ILE A 369 -12.92 -11.18 11.95
N GLY A 370 -12.54 -10.76 10.72
CA GLY A 370 -13.47 -10.59 9.61
C GLY A 370 -14.23 -11.88 9.27
N THR A 371 -13.52 -13.00 9.23
CA THR A 371 -14.12 -14.32 9.02
C THR A 371 -15.11 -14.69 10.15
N SER A 372 -14.74 -14.41 11.40
CA SER A 372 -15.60 -14.69 12.55
C SER A 372 -16.87 -13.85 12.54
N VAL A 373 -16.76 -12.55 12.20
CA VAL A 373 -17.91 -11.65 12.03
C VAL A 373 -18.87 -12.16 10.96
N LEU A 374 -18.35 -12.56 9.80
CA LEU A 374 -19.19 -13.06 8.70
C LEU A 374 -19.85 -14.42 9.00
N ARG A 375 -19.23 -15.26 9.83
CA ARG A 375 -19.74 -16.60 10.19
C ARG A 375 -20.68 -16.61 11.38
N GLN A 376 -20.64 -15.60 12.25
CA GLN A 376 -21.39 -15.55 13.50
C GLN A 376 -22.35 -14.34 13.57
N PRO A 377 -23.33 -14.24 12.65
CA PRO A 377 -24.21 -13.07 12.58
C PRO A 377 -25.13 -12.88 13.79
N ALA A 378 -25.21 -13.87 14.67
CA ALA A 378 -25.99 -13.81 15.91
C ALA A 378 -25.26 -13.10 17.06
N LEU A 379 -23.92 -12.93 16.96
CA LEU A 379 -23.12 -12.22 17.96
C LEU A 379 -22.90 -10.77 17.54
N ALA A 380 -22.75 -9.88 18.52
CA ALA A 380 -22.39 -8.51 18.27
C ALA A 380 -20.97 -8.43 17.69
N VAL A 381 -20.79 -7.63 16.64
CA VAL A 381 -19.47 -7.44 15.98
C VAL A 381 -18.44 -6.90 16.99
N SER A 382 -18.86 -5.99 17.88
CA SER A 382 -17.98 -5.45 18.92
C SER A 382 -17.48 -6.55 19.87
N GLU A 383 -18.37 -7.44 20.30
CA GLU A 383 -18.02 -8.56 21.21
C GLU A 383 -16.99 -9.51 20.57
N ILE A 384 -17.19 -9.87 19.29
CA ILE A 384 -16.25 -10.71 18.55
C ILE A 384 -14.90 -10.00 18.43
N THR A 385 -14.92 -8.72 18.02
CA THR A 385 -13.71 -7.94 17.76
C THR A 385 -12.90 -7.71 19.03
N GLU A 386 -13.51 -7.21 20.09
CA GLU A 386 -12.83 -6.95 21.37
C GLU A 386 -12.19 -8.22 21.95
N ARG A 387 -12.92 -9.30 21.97
CA ARG A 387 -12.41 -10.60 22.45
C ARG A 387 -11.19 -11.05 21.66
N MET A 388 -11.26 -10.99 20.34
CA MET A 388 -10.17 -11.45 19.48
C MET A 388 -8.98 -10.50 19.54
N LEU A 389 -9.17 -9.18 19.58
CA LEU A 389 -8.09 -8.23 19.77
C LEU A 389 -7.32 -8.51 21.07
N ALA A 390 -8.01 -8.75 22.18
CA ALA A 390 -7.37 -9.08 23.46
C ALA A 390 -6.58 -10.41 23.40
N GLU A 391 -7.11 -11.42 22.72
CA GLU A 391 -6.43 -12.70 22.52
C GLU A 391 -5.15 -12.54 21.70
N TYR A 392 -5.21 -11.79 20.59
CA TYR A 392 -4.06 -11.55 19.72
C TYR A 392 -3.03 -10.61 20.34
N GLU A 393 -3.46 -9.61 21.14
CA GLU A 393 -2.54 -8.77 21.93
C GLU A 393 -1.68 -9.64 22.86
N TYR A 394 -2.29 -10.55 23.59
CA TYR A 394 -1.57 -11.47 24.48
C TYR A 394 -0.56 -12.33 23.71
N LYS A 395 -0.96 -12.89 22.56
CA LYS A 395 -0.09 -13.70 21.70
C LYS A 395 1.11 -12.90 21.17
N LEU A 396 0.86 -11.70 20.63
CA LEU A 396 1.93 -10.87 20.09
C LEU A 396 2.88 -10.37 21.18
N ALA A 397 2.36 -9.94 22.32
CA ALA A 397 3.18 -9.51 23.45
C ALA A 397 4.12 -10.63 23.97
N ALA A 398 3.70 -11.88 23.89
CA ALA A 398 4.55 -13.02 24.24
C ALA A 398 5.68 -13.22 23.20
N VAL A 399 5.39 -13.05 21.92
CA VAL A 399 6.37 -13.15 20.82
C VAL A 399 7.41 -12.04 20.87
N LEU A 400 7.03 -10.82 21.29
CA LEU A 400 7.93 -9.67 21.34
C LEU A 400 8.89 -9.70 22.54
N LYS A 401 8.59 -10.50 23.58
CA LYS A 401 9.42 -10.64 24.79
C LYS A 401 10.48 -11.75 24.68
N GLY A 402 10.34 -12.68 23.75
CA GLY A 402 11.27 -13.78 23.50
C GLY A 402 12.26 -13.46 22.39
#